data_7794c52d8b73f87ba5b4e4dfc6fe992c
#
_entry.id   7794c52d8b73f87ba5b4e4dfc6fe992c
#
_cell.length_a   1.000
_cell.length_b   1.000
_cell.length_c   1.000
_cell.angle_alpha   90.00
_cell.angle_beta   90.00
_cell.angle_gamma   90.00
#
_symmetry.space_group_name_H-M   'P 1'
#
loop_
_entity.id
_entity.type
_entity.pdbx_description
1 polymer ?
#
loop_
_entity_poly.entity_id
_entity_poly.type
_entity_poly.pdbx_seq_one_letter_code
_entity_poly.pdbx_strand_id
1 'polypeptide(L)'
;GGFTGRGLAVSTVAEANKMSDDQPVVLVGQIERSLGDEKYQFKDATGTIVVEIDDEDWNGVNATPQNTIEIHGEVDKDMFNTKIDADRVILKK
;
A
#
# COMPACT_ATOMS: atom_id res chain seq x y z
N GLY A 1 -9.05 4.28 -25.88
CA GLY A 1 -8.81 3.98 -25.55
C GLY A 1 -8.40 3.69 -25.15
N GLY A 2 -8.25 3.78 -25.04
CA GLY A 2 -7.92 3.48 -24.53
C GLY A 2 -7.51 3.19 -23.79
N PHE A 3 -7.50 3.26 -23.33
CA PHE A 3 -7.12 3.03 -22.44
C PHE A 3 -6.94 2.26 -21.90
N THR A 4 -6.95 2.18 -21.85
CA THR A 4 -6.73 1.61 -21.26
C THR A 4 -6.58 1.16 -20.24
N GLY A 5 -7.06 1.17 -20.22
CA GLY A 5 -6.99 0.97 -18.85
C GLY A 5 -6.06 0.06 -18.36
N ARG A 6 -5.32 0.45 -17.98
CA ARG A 6 -4.42 -0.08 -17.44
C ARG A 6 -4.34 0.10 -16.12
N GLY A 7 -5.07 0.88 -15.53
CA GLY A 7 -5.00 1.05 -14.13
C GLY A 7 -5.49 -0.17 -13.40
N LEU A 8 -4.89 -0.49 -12.28
CA LEU A 8 -5.36 -1.57 -11.45
C LEU A 8 -6.57 -1.10 -10.65
N ALA A 9 -7.54 -1.97 -10.46
CA ALA A 9 -8.61 -1.71 -9.53
C ALA A 9 -8.07 -1.70 -8.10
N VAL A 10 -8.68 -0.91 -7.23
CA VAL A 10 -8.34 -0.89 -5.82
C VAL A 10 -8.74 -2.22 -5.18
N SER A 11 -7.81 -2.82 -4.45
CA SER A 11 -8.07 -4.03 -3.67
C SER A 11 -8.19 -3.68 -2.19
N THR A 12 -8.58 -4.65 -1.39
CA THR A 12 -8.61 -4.50 0.07
C THR A 12 -7.37 -5.13 0.68
N VAL A 13 -7.09 -4.74 1.93
CA VAL A 13 -6.00 -5.37 2.68
C VAL A 13 -6.25 -6.87 2.81
N ALA A 14 -7.49 -7.29 3.07
CA ALA A 14 -7.82 -8.71 3.17
C ALA A 14 -7.48 -9.45 1.87
N GLU A 15 -7.78 -8.84 0.73
CA GLU A 15 -7.43 -9.42 -0.56
C GLU A 15 -5.93 -9.48 -0.79
N ALA A 16 -5.23 -8.39 -0.43
CA ALA A 16 -3.78 -8.32 -0.61
C ALA A 16 -3.07 -9.42 0.18
N ASN A 17 -3.57 -9.73 1.37
CA ASN A 17 -2.98 -10.79 2.20
C ASN A 17 -3.06 -12.17 1.56
N LYS A 18 -3.91 -12.34 0.55
CA LYS A 18 -4.08 -13.62 -0.15
C LYS A 18 -3.43 -13.62 -1.53
N MET A 19 -2.87 -12.50 -1.95
CA MET A 19 -2.27 -12.41 -3.28
C MET A 19 -0.93 -13.11 -3.33
N SER A 20 -0.52 -13.43 -4.55
CA SER A 20 0.78 -14.05 -4.81
C SER A 20 1.91 -13.04 -4.67
N ASP A 21 3.10 -13.55 -4.37
CA ASP A 21 4.31 -12.73 -4.38
C ASP A 21 4.46 -12.00 -5.72
N ASP A 22 4.93 -10.77 -5.66
CA ASP A 22 5.17 -9.88 -6.80
C ASP A 22 3.90 -9.39 -7.52
N GLN A 23 2.73 -9.71 -7.02
CA GLN A 23 1.50 -9.23 -7.66
C GLN A 23 1.34 -7.72 -7.45
N PRO A 24 1.10 -6.95 -8.52
CA PRO A 24 0.82 -5.51 -8.38
C PRO A 24 -0.50 -5.29 -7.64
N VAL A 25 -0.54 -4.22 -6.84
CA VAL A 25 -1.71 -3.95 -6.00
C VAL A 25 -1.88 -2.45 -5.79
N VAL A 26 -3.12 -2.03 -5.66
CA VAL A 26 -3.48 -0.66 -5.25
C VAL A 26 -4.35 -0.78 -4.00
N LEU A 27 -3.96 -0.08 -2.94
CA LEU A 27 -4.69 -0.06 -1.68
C LEU A 27 -5.03 1.37 -1.29
N VAL A 28 -6.18 1.57 -0.67
CA VAL A 28 -6.62 2.86 -0.15
C VAL A 28 -6.93 2.69 1.34
N GLY A 29 -6.34 3.52 2.16
CA GLY A 29 -6.54 3.44 3.60
C GLY A 29 -5.69 4.43 4.34
N GLN A 30 -5.33 4.10 5.59
CA GLN A 30 -4.60 4.99 6.47
C GLN A 30 -3.36 4.30 7.02
N ILE A 31 -2.33 5.09 7.28
CA ILE A 31 -1.18 4.62 8.04
C ILE A 31 -1.48 4.84 9.51
N GLU A 32 -1.45 3.76 10.29
CA GLU A 32 -1.68 3.85 11.71
C GLU A 32 -0.45 4.34 12.46
N ARG A 33 0.73 3.86 12.05
CA ARG A 33 1.99 4.21 12.73
C ARG A 33 3.18 3.75 11.93
N SER A 34 4.33 4.33 12.24
CA SER A 34 5.62 3.88 11.74
C SER A 34 6.11 2.71 12.58
N LEU A 35 6.71 1.73 11.92
CA LEU A 35 7.33 0.58 12.58
C LEU A 35 8.87 0.68 12.56
N GLY A 36 9.40 1.77 11.99
CA GLY A 36 10.84 1.92 11.79
C GLY A 36 11.28 1.29 10.47
N ASP A 37 12.48 1.65 10.03
CA ASP A 37 13.09 1.09 8.81
C ASP A 37 12.20 1.23 7.57
N GLU A 38 11.53 2.39 7.44
CA GLU A 38 10.66 2.69 6.31
C GLU A 38 9.45 1.77 6.21
N LYS A 39 9.10 1.09 7.30
CA LYS A 39 7.92 0.23 7.37
C LYS A 39 6.83 0.90 8.18
N TYR A 40 5.59 0.65 7.76
CA TYR A 40 4.41 1.29 8.36
C TYR A 40 3.31 0.26 8.50
N GLN A 41 2.50 0.42 9.54
CA GLN A 41 1.28 -0.37 9.66
C GLN A 41 0.16 0.39 8.94
N PHE A 42 -0.38 -0.25 7.92
CA PHE A 42 -1.42 0.31 7.06
C PHE A 42 -2.72 -0.43 7.30
N LYS A 43 -3.83 0.29 7.27
CA LYS A 43 -5.13 -0.34 7.49
C LYS A 43 -6.18 0.16 6.50
N ASP A 44 -7.18 -0.67 6.30
CA ASP A 44 -8.47 -0.28 5.75
C ASP A 44 -9.57 -0.97 6.59
N ALA A 45 -10.81 -0.93 6.11
CA ALA A 45 -11.92 -1.53 6.85
C ALA A 45 -11.79 -3.05 7.00
N THR A 46 -10.95 -3.71 6.19
CA THR A 46 -10.85 -5.17 6.14
C THR A 46 -9.72 -5.74 6.97
N GLY A 47 -8.75 -4.91 7.37
CA GLY A 47 -7.64 -5.38 8.18
C GLY A 47 -6.41 -4.49 8.09
N THR A 48 -5.28 -5.04 8.51
CA THR A 48 -3.99 -4.34 8.53
C THR A 48 -2.95 -5.13 7.76
N ILE A 49 -1.95 -4.41 7.27
CA ILE A 49 -0.82 -5.01 6.57
C ILE A 49 0.39 -4.08 6.73
N VAL A 50 1.58 -4.66 6.73
CA VAL A 50 2.80 -3.86 6.73
C VAL A 50 3.06 -3.36 5.33
N VAL A 51 3.39 -2.07 5.20
CA VAL A 51 3.77 -1.46 3.93
C VAL A 51 5.16 -0.87 4.11
N GLU A 52 6.05 -1.15 3.18
CA GLU A 52 7.36 -0.53 3.14
C GLU A 52 7.33 0.58 2.10
N ILE A 53 7.72 1.80 2.51
CA ILE A 53 7.71 2.98 1.65
C ILE A 53 9.07 3.65 1.81
N ASP A 54 9.90 3.58 0.78
CA ASP A 54 11.18 4.27 0.79
C ASP A 54 10.95 5.78 0.85
N ASP A 55 11.86 6.51 1.46
CA ASP A 55 11.69 7.94 1.66
C ASP A 55 11.40 8.68 0.36
N GLU A 56 12.07 8.30 -0.73
CA GLU A 56 11.87 8.94 -2.02
C GLU A 56 10.49 8.65 -2.63
N ASP A 57 9.87 7.55 -2.25
CA ASP A 57 8.57 7.18 -2.82
C ASP A 57 7.42 7.95 -2.17
N TRP A 58 7.68 8.63 -1.07
CA TRP A 58 6.70 9.58 -0.52
C TRP A 58 6.51 10.79 -1.42
N ASN A 59 7.54 11.17 -2.17
CA ASN A 59 7.48 12.25 -3.16
C ASN A 59 6.86 13.53 -2.59
N GLY A 60 7.29 13.91 -1.39
CA GLY A 60 6.80 15.13 -0.73
C GLY A 60 5.45 15.01 -0.05
N VAL A 61 4.82 13.85 -0.08
CA VAL A 61 3.55 13.64 0.62
C VAL A 61 3.81 13.54 2.12
N ASN A 62 3.02 14.28 2.90
CA ASN A 62 3.02 14.17 4.36
C ASN A 62 1.66 13.63 4.78
N ALA A 63 1.65 12.47 5.41
CA ALA A 63 0.41 11.83 5.82
C ALA A 63 0.37 11.66 7.33
N THR A 64 -0.80 11.92 7.90
CA THR A 64 -1.08 11.64 9.32
C THR A 64 -2.00 10.42 9.39
N PRO A 65 -2.20 9.82 10.57
CA PRO A 65 -3.13 8.70 10.70
C PRO A 65 -4.57 9.01 10.28
N GLN A 66 -4.93 10.29 10.21
CA GLN A 66 -6.27 10.71 9.78
C GLN A 66 -6.39 10.86 8.28
N ASN A 67 -5.26 10.92 7.56
CA ASN A 67 -5.29 11.09 6.11
C ASN A 67 -5.55 9.75 5.44
N THR A 68 -6.37 9.77 4.39
CA THR A 68 -6.53 8.62 3.51
C THR A 68 -5.49 8.73 2.40
N ILE A 69 -4.77 7.67 2.17
CA ILE A 69 -3.77 7.62 1.10
C ILE A 69 -4.03 6.43 0.19
N GLU A 70 -3.59 6.57 -1.03
CA GLU A 70 -3.60 5.49 -2.02
C GLU A 70 -2.17 5.04 -2.23
N ILE A 71 -1.95 3.74 -2.14
CA ILE A 71 -0.63 3.15 -2.28
C ILE A 71 -0.63 2.23 -3.49
N HIS A 72 0.36 2.42 -4.37
CA HIS A 72 0.63 1.53 -5.48
C HIS A 72 1.91 0.77 -5.18
N GLY A 73 1.89 -0.52 -5.36
CA GLY A 73 3.07 -1.33 -5.10
C GLY A 73 2.87 -2.77 -5.49
N GLU A 74 3.65 -3.62 -4.88
CA GLU A 74 3.63 -5.05 -5.16
C GLU A 74 3.59 -5.81 -3.86
N VAL A 75 2.95 -6.98 -3.89
CA VAL A 75 2.95 -7.88 -2.75
C VAL A 75 4.34 -8.51 -2.62
N ASP A 76 4.92 -8.44 -1.45
CA ASP A 76 6.18 -9.09 -1.11
C ASP A 76 5.86 -10.16 -0.07
N LYS A 77 5.87 -11.39 -0.51
CA LYS A 77 5.40 -12.51 0.32
C LYS A 77 6.48 -13.57 0.39
N ASP A 78 6.76 -14.01 1.62
CA ASP A 78 7.59 -15.20 1.85
C ASP A 78 6.79 -16.23 2.64
N MET A 79 7.45 -17.25 3.16
CA MET A 79 6.74 -18.33 3.87
C MET A 79 6.01 -17.87 5.13
N PHE A 80 6.44 -16.77 5.73
CA PHE A 80 5.95 -16.37 7.04
C PHE A 80 5.25 -15.02 7.04
N ASN A 81 5.56 -14.14 6.07
CA ASN A 81 5.13 -12.75 6.11
C ASN A 81 4.61 -12.30 4.77
N THR A 82 3.64 -11.38 4.82
CA THR A 82 3.16 -10.67 3.65
C THR A 82 3.26 -9.18 3.94
N LYS A 83 3.90 -8.43 3.05
CA LYS A 83 3.92 -6.98 3.13
C LYS A 83 3.75 -6.40 1.74
N ILE A 84 3.53 -5.09 1.68
CA ILE A 84 3.45 -4.37 0.42
C ILE A 84 4.72 -3.56 0.26
N ASP A 85 5.36 -3.71 -0.88
CA ASP A 85 6.50 -2.89 -1.26
C ASP A 85 5.94 -1.77 -2.13
N ALA A 86 5.78 -0.59 -1.53
CA ALA A 86 5.13 0.53 -2.20
C ALA A 86 6.13 1.28 -3.07
N ASP A 87 5.69 1.68 -4.25
CA ASP A 87 6.50 2.51 -5.13
C ASP A 87 5.87 3.87 -5.40
N ARG A 88 4.64 4.09 -4.94
CA ARG A 88 3.96 5.37 -5.12
C ARG A 88 2.92 5.58 -4.05
N VAL A 89 2.87 6.80 -3.52
CA VAL A 89 1.89 7.21 -2.51
C VAL A 89 1.17 8.45 -2.99
N ILE A 90 -0.15 8.44 -2.90
CA ILE A 90 -0.99 9.57 -3.30
C ILE A 90 -1.88 9.93 -2.13
N LEU A 91 -1.88 11.21 -1.74
CA LEU A 91 -2.80 11.70 -0.71
C LEU A 91 -4.17 11.87 -1.33
N LYS A 92 -5.17 11.24 -0.74
CA LYS A 92 -6.56 11.37 -1.17
C LYS A 92 -7.22 12.52 -0.43
N LYS A 93 -8.01 13.27 -1.12
CA LYS A 93 -8.70 14.42 -0.52
C LYS A 93 -10.20 14.21 -0.48
#